data_579afb10a8fd96f9838c8f0f56ff3ef9
#
_entry.id   579afb10a8fd96f9838c8f0f56ff3ef9
#
_cell.length_a   1.000
_cell.length_b   1.000
_cell.length_c   1.000
_cell.angle_alpha   90.00
_cell.angle_beta   90.00
_cell.angle_gamma   90.00
#
_symmetry.space_group_name_H-M   'P 1'
#
loop_
_entity.id
_entity.type
_entity.pdbx_description
1 polymer ?
#
loop_
_entity_poly.entity_id
_entity_poly.type
_entity_poly.pdbx_seq_one_letter_code
_entity_poly.pdbx_strand_id
1 'polypeptide(L)'
;VGVIKSAVPDRPRWPRAGRVARLAAIGTGATVAAAAATSGLLFGQARQARRTIPMAEAPPPRCDGVYGAKFPGPAVTMVILGDSSAAGYGVHRRRETPGALLATGLSRRLQRPVRLHRFAVVGAISAGLEFQVEAALECHPDVAVILIGGNDVTNRTPPALAVRYLVEGVHALRAAGAEVVVGTCPDLGAIRPIQPPLRWLARRWSRQLAAAQTVAVVSAGGWTVSLGDLLGPRFNAEPGRMFAWDRFHPSAEGYAVAAAALLPTVLSALGAGTERRPSPGRVEGVRSLPKAAQEAARHPGTEVSGTQVRGSESGPAGRWARLRRRGFFGAATAPQSTPTTDSSAVEGRT
;
A
#
# COMPACT_ATOMS: atom_id res chain seq x y z
N VAL A 1 -23.20 77.43 50.07
CA VAL A 1 -23.84 76.14 49.83
C VAL A 1 -23.44 75.74 48.41
N GLY A 2 -22.38 74.91 48.28
CA GLY A 2 -21.87 74.42 47.02
C GLY A 2 -22.49 73.07 46.67
N VAL A 3 -23.12 72.97 45.50
CA VAL A 3 -23.69 71.74 44.97
C VAL A 3 -22.59 70.99 44.24
N ILE A 4 -22.17 69.85 44.82
CA ILE A 4 -21.24 68.89 44.15
C ILE A 4 -22.05 68.13 43.14
N LYS A 5 -21.79 68.33 41.80
CA LYS A 5 -22.27 67.49 40.70
C LYS A 5 -21.42 66.21 40.69
N SER A 6 -21.99 65.11 41.04
CA SER A 6 -21.39 63.79 40.89
C SER A 6 -21.35 63.42 39.42
N ALA A 7 -20.14 63.24 38.85
CA ALA A 7 -19.94 62.69 37.52
C ALA A 7 -20.22 61.16 37.51
N VAL A 8 -21.19 60.76 36.78
CA VAL A 8 -21.48 59.33 36.51
C VAL A 8 -20.40 58.81 35.58
N PRO A 9 -19.67 57.75 35.92
CA PRO A 9 -18.65 57.19 35.02
C PRO A 9 -19.29 56.57 33.76
N ASP A 10 -18.72 56.91 32.61
CA ASP A 10 -19.14 56.42 31.33
C ASP A 10 -18.98 54.89 31.23
N ARG A 11 -20.07 54.17 30.97
CA ARG A 11 -20.07 52.71 30.87
C ARG A 11 -19.28 52.28 29.61
N PRO A 12 -18.32 51.35 29.70
CA PRO A 12 -17.57 50.89 28.55
C PRO A 12 -18.55 50.29 27.52
N ARG A 13 -18.53 50.86 26.31
CA ARG A 13 -19.28 50.37 25.18
C ARG A 13 -18.65 49.06 24.70
N TRP A 14 -19.15 47.92 25.13
CA TRP A 14 -18.77 46.62 24.62
C TRP A 14 -19.11 46.55 23.13
N PRO A 15 -18.13 46.17 22.23
CA PRO A 15 -18.43 46.02 20.82
C PRO A 15 -19.47 44.90 20.63
N ARG A 16 -20.47 45.26 19.89
CA ARG A 16 -21.72 44.55 19.61
C ARG A 16 -21.50 43.05 19.44
N ALA A 17 -21.68 42.23 20.45
CA ALA A 17 -21.61 40.75 20.45
C ALA A 17 -22.43 40.11 19.30
N GLY A 18 -23.50 40.76 18.85
CA GLY A 18 -24.30 40.32 17.71
C GLY A 18 -23.60 40.35 16.33
N ARG A 19 -22.58 41.21 16.11
CA ARG A 19 -21.84 41.22 14.85
C ARG A 19 -20.85 40.06 14.78
N VAL A 20 -20.16 39.79 15.88
CA VAL A 20 -19.22 38.67 15.95
C VAL A 20 -19.95 37.32 15.83
N ALA A 21 -21.09 37.17 16.51
CA ALA A 21 -21.93 35.99 16.41
C ALA A 21 -22.50 35.78 15.01
N ARG A 22 -22.92 36.84 14.31
CA ARG A 22 -23.39 36.73 12.91
C ARG A 22 -22.25 36.36 11.94
N LEU A 23 -21.07 36.93 12.09
CA LEU A 23 -19.91 36.58 11.25
C LEU A 23 -19.46 35.15 11.49
N ALA A 24 -19.48 34.69 12.75
CA ALA A 24 -19.19 33.29 13.08
C ALA A 24 -20.25 32.33 12.50
N ALA A 25 -21.53 32.66 12.60
CA ALA A 25 -22.61 31.85 12.01
C ALA A 25 -22.55 31.79 10.48
N ILE A 26 -22.23 32.91 9.80
CA ILE A 26 -22.03 32.96 8.35
C ILE A 26 -20.79 32.13 7.96
N GLY A 27 -19.68 32.24 8.70
CA GLY A 27 -18.48 31.47 8.48
C GLY A 27 -18.72 29.96 8.64
N THR A 28 -19.46 29.54 9.67
CA THR A 28 -19.81 28.13 9.90
C THR A 28 -20.75 27.61 8.80
N GLY A 29 -21.78 28.41 8.41
CA GLY A 29 -22.68 28.03 7.34
C GLY A 29 -21.97 27.88 5.99
N ALA A 30 -21.05 28.80 5.65
CA ALA A 30 -20.28 28.75 4.42
C ALA A 30 -19.35 27.54 4.36
N THR A 31 -18.69 27.17 5.48
CA THR A 31 -17.81 25.98 5.56
C THR A 31 -18.60 24.70 5.42
N VAL A 32 -19.77 24.58 6.05
CA VAL A 32 -20.66 23.41 5.92
C VAL A 32 -21.17 23.29 4.47
N ALA A 33 -21.60 24.39 3.87
CA ALA A 33 -22.06 24.40 2.47
C ALA A 33 -20.92 23.98 1.49
N ALA A 34 -19.71 24.51 1.67
CA ALA A 34 -18.55 24.13 0.88
C ALA A 34 -18.18 22.65 1.05
N ALA A 35 -18.23 22.13 2.27
CA ALA A 35 -17.98 20.72 2.53
C ALA A 35 -19.04 19.81 1.89
N ALA A 36 -20.31 20.18 1.95
CA ALA A 36 -21.41 19.46 1.32
C ALA A 36 -21.26 19.47 -0.23
N ALA A 37 -20.97 20.64 -0.82
CA ALA A 37 -20.75 20.78 -2.27
C ALA A 37 -19.55 19.94 -2.73
N THR A 38 -18.43 19.96 -1.99
CA THR A 38 -17.26 19.14 -2.30
C THR A 38 -17.57 17.64 -2.21
N SER A 39 -18.28 17.22 -1.17
CA SER A 39 -18.70 15.82 -0.99
C SER A 39 -19.62 15.37 -2.12
N GLY A 40 -20.59 16.22 -2.51
CA GLY A 40 -21.49 15.98 -3.64
C GLY A 40 -20.74 15.84 -4.96
N LEU A 41 -19.78 16.71 -5.22
CA LEU A 41 -18.92 16.66 -6.41
C LEU A 41 -18.14 15.34 -6.47
N LEU A 42 -17.46 14.98 -5.37
CA LEU A 42 -16.66 13.75 -5.30
C LEU A 42 -17.54 12.49 -5.49
N PHE A 43 -18.72 12.48 -4.88
CA PHE A 43 -19.69 11.40 -5.06
C PHE A 43 -20.17 11.30 -6.50
N GLY A 44 -20.51 12.44 -7.11
CA GLY A 44 -20.90 12.52 -8.52
C GLY A 44 -19.82 12.01 -9.46
N GLN A 45 -18.56 12.42 -9.24
CA GLN A 45 -17.41 11.94 -10.00
C GLN A 45 -17.17 10.43 -9.82
N ALA A 46 -17.29 9.90 -8.60
CA ALA A 46 -17.17 8.47 -8.37
C ALA A 46 -18.27 7.67 -9.08
N ARG A 47 -19.51 8.17 -9.05
CA ARG A 47 -20.63 7.56 -9.78
C ARG A 47 -20.41 7.61 -11.29
N GLN A 48 -19.93 8.74 -11.81
CA GLN A 48 -19.61 8.89 -13.23
C GLN A 48 -18.48 7.95 -13.65
N ALA A 49 -17.38 7.85 -12.88
CA ALA A 49 -16.28 6.95 -13.16
C ALA A 49 -16.76 5.48 -13.25
N ARG A 50 -17.62 5.03 -12.30
CA ARG A 50 -18.22 3.68 -12.32
C ARG A 50 -19.11 3.43 -13.56
N ARG A 51 -19.75 4.46 -14.09
CA ARG A 51 -20.56 4.35 -15.32
C ARG A 51 -19.69 4.36 -16.59
N THR A 52 -18.55 5.04 -16.54
CA THR A 52 -17.64 5.20 -17.68
C THR A 52 -16.68 4.01 -17.82
N ILE A 53 -16.40 3.29 -16.72
CA ILE A 53 -15.58 2.09 -16.72
C ILE A 53 -16.50 0.89 -16.94
N PRO A 54 -16.54 0.33 -18.16
CA PRO A 54 -17.42 -0.79 -18.44
C PRO A 54 -16.92 -2.06 -17.77
N MET A 55 -17.83 -2.95 -17.43
CA MET A 55 -17.50 -4.29 -16.93
C MET A 55 -17.42 -5.27 -18.10
N ALA A 56 -16.46 -6.20 -18.05
CA ALA A 56 -16.39 -7.26 -19.05
C ALA A 56 -17.55 -8.26 -18.85
N GLU A 57 -18.10 -8.72 -19.95
CA GLU A 57 -19.10 -9.78 -19.97
C GLU A 57 -18.50 -11.15 -19.62
N ALA A 58 -17.21 -11.35 -19.95
CA ALA A 58 -16.49 -12.60 -19.72
C ALA A 58 -15.49 -12.50 -18.55
N PRO A 59 -15.29 -13.58 -17.77
CA PRO A 59 -14.26 -13.63 -16.75
C PRO A 59 -12.86 -13.58 -17.37
N PRO A 60 -11.82 -13.16 -16.61
CA PRO A 60 -10.45 -13.16 -17.10
C PRO A 60 -9.99 -14.58 -17.47
N PRO A 61 -9.13 -14.73 -18.48
CA PRO A 61 -8.67 -16.04 -18.96
C PRO A 61 -8.01 -16.84 -17.84
N ARG A 62 -8.31 -18.13 -17.75
CA ARG A 62 -7.60 -19.03 -16.84
C ARG A 62 -6.15 -19.20 -17.28
N CYS A 63 -5.21 -19.03 -16.36
CA CYS A 63 -3.79 -19.14 -16.65
C CYS A 63 -3.10 -20.30 -15.93
N ASP A 64 -3.85 -21.13 -15.22
CA ASP A 64 -3.34 -22.29 -14.49
C ASP A 64 -2.67 -23.31 -15.43
N GLY A 65 -1.57 -23.91 -15.00
CA GLY A 65 -0.89 -24.98 -15.75
C GLY A 65 0.63 -24.89 -15.68
N VAL A 66 1.29 -25.74 -16.48
CA VAL A 66 2.75 -25.85 -16.51
C VAL A 66 3.31 -25.01 -17.65
N TYR A 67 4.27 -24.16 -17.32
CA TYR A 67 5.03 -23.33 -18.26
C TYR A 67 6.47 -23.83 -18.37
N GLY A 68 6.99 -23.90 -19.58
CA GLY A 68 8.33 -24.40 -19.82
C GLY A 68 8.52 -25.89 -19.55
N ALA A 69 7.52 -26.71 -19.84
CA ALA A 69 7.55 -28.17 -19.66
C ALA A 69 8.72 -28.87 -20.38
N LYS A 70 9.35 -28.19 -21.37
CA LYS A 70 10.54 -28.70 -22.07
C LYS A 70 11.82 -28.64 -21.24
N PHE A 71 11.86 -27.87 -20.19
CA PHE A 71 13.03 -27.77 -19.33
C PHE A 71 13.07 -28.93 -18.33
N PRO A 72 14.28 -29.41 -17.96
CA PRO A 72 14.42 -30.51 -17.01
C PRO A 72 14.20 -30.06 -15.55
N GLY A 73 14.11 -31.06 -14.65
CA GLY A 73 14.09 -30.87 -13.21
C GLY A 73 12.69 -30.70 -12.62
N PRO A 74 12.60 -30.59 -11.29
CA PRO A 74 11.33 -30.42 -10.59
C PRO A 74 10.70 -29.05 -10.89
N ALA A 75 9.39 -29.04 -11.03
CA ALA A 75 8.67 -27.79 -11.29
C ALA A 75 8.72 -26.87 -10.07
N VAL A 76 8.86 -25.56 -10.30
CA VAL A 76 8.65 -24.53 -9.29
C VAL A 76 7.14 -24.25 -9.24
N THR A 77 6.54 -24.36 -8.07
CA THR A 77 5.12 -24.04 -7.84
C THR A 77 4.97 -22.55 -7.54
N MET A 78 4.33 -21.84 -8.47
CA MET A 78 4.03 -20.41 -8.32
C MET A 78 2.53 -20.21 -8.16
N VAL A 79 2.12 -19.47 -7.13
CA VAL A 79 0.73 -19.04 -6.96
C VAL A 79 0.61 -17.54 -7.20
N ILE A 80 -0.51 -17.09 -7.78
CA ILE A 80 -0.83 -15.68 -7.93
C ILE A 80 -2.16 -15.38 -7.27
N LEU A 81 -2.14 -14.42 -6.35
CA LEU A 81 -3.27 -14.00 -5.51
C LEU A 81 -3.53 -12.51 -5.71
N GLY A 82 -4.71 -12.08 -5.32
CA GLY A 82 -5.08 -10.66 -5.31
C GLY A 82 -6.40 -10.38 -5.98
N ASP A 83 -6.46 -9.27 -6.69
CA ASP A 83 -7.67 -8.75 -7.31
C ASP A 83 -7.75 -9.01 -8.83
N SER A 84 -8.54 -8.19 -9.53
CA SER A 84 -8.69 -8.25 -10.98
C SER A 84 -7.38 -8.09 -11.73
N SER A 85 -6.42 -7.32 -11.19
CA SER A 85 -5.10 -7.14 -11.82
C SER A 85 -4.28 -8.42 -11.76
N ALA A 86 -4.34 -9.16 -10.66
CA ALA A 86 -3.72 -10.47 -10.53
C ALA A 86 -4.41 -11.54 -11.39
N ALA A 87 -5.74 -11.44 -11.51
CA ALA A 87 -6.53 -12.33 -12.35
C ALA A 87 -6.28 -12.15 -13.86
N GLY A 88 -5.74 -11.00 -14.28
CA GLY A 88 -5.54 -10.67 -15.70
C GLY A 88 -6.79 -10.13 -16.38
N TYR A 89 -7.60 -9.34 -15.65
CA TYR A 89 -8.75 -8.66 -16.24
C TYR A 89 -8.28 -7.61 -17.26
N GLY A 90 -8.98 -7.49 -18.40
CA GLY A 90 -8.63 -6.57 -19.48
C GLY A 90 -7.90 -7.23 -20.66
N VAL A 91 -7.48 -8.51 -20.55
CA VAL A 91 -6.92 -9.27 -21.65
C VAL A 91 -7.79 -10.48 -22.01
N HIS A 92 -7.63 -10.99 -23.22
CA HIS A 92 -8.47 -12.08 -23.75
C HIS A 92 -7.72 -13.40 -23.90
N ARG A 93 -6.40 -13.39 -23.84
CA ARG A 93 -5.57 -14.58 -24.06
C ARG A 93 -4.83 -14.96 -22.79
N ARG A 94 -4.84 -16.23 -22.45
CA ARG A 94 -4.11 -16.81 -21.32
C ARG A 94 -2.68 -16.28 -21.18
N ARG A 95 -1.92 -16.26 -22.30
CA ARG A 95 -0.52 -15.84 -22.34
C ARG A 95 -0.28 -14.35 -22.02
N GLU A 96 -1.33 -13.54 -22.02
CA GLU A 96 -1.27 -12.10 -21.76
C GLU A 96 -1.55 -11.76 -20.29
N THR A 97 -1.99 -12.72 -19.49
CA THR A 97 -2.23 -12.54 -18.05
C THR A 97 -0.90 -12.37 -17.29
N PRO A 98 -0.87 -11.60 -16.20
CA PRO A 98 0.35 -11.39 -15.43
C PRO A 98 0.95 -12.69 -14.90
N GLY A 99 0.12 -13.64 -14.43
CA GLY A 99 0.58 -14.94 -13.98
C GLY A 99 1.28 -15.74 -15.07
N ALA A 100 0.70 -15.80 -16.27
CA ALA A 100 1.30 -16.52 -17.41
C ALA A 100 2.61 -15.89 -17.89
N LEU A 101 2.66 -14.54 -17.90
CA LEU A 101 3.87 -13.80 -18.25
C LEU A 101 5.00 -14.04 -17.25
N LEU A 102 4.69 -13.99 -15.96
CA LEU A 102 5.64 -14.29 -14.89
C LEU A 102 6.11 -15.74 -14.94
N ALA A 103 5.19 -16.71 -15.03
CA ALA A 103 5.54 -18.13 -15.11
C ALA A 103 6.42 -18.44 -16.34
N THR A 104 6.11 -17.82 -17.49
CA THR A 104 6.92 -17.96 -18.70
C THR A 104 8.32 -17.37 -18.53
N GLY A 105 8.40 -16.15 -17.98
CA GLY A 105 9.66 -15.46 -17.71
C GLY A 105 10.52 -16.22 -16.70
N LEU A 106 9.91 -16.68 -15.62
CA LEU A 106 10.55 -17.43 -14.54
C LEU A 106 11.10 -18.76 -15.06
N SER A 107 10.28 -19.53 -15.78
CA SER A 107 10.68 -20.80 -16.39
C SER A 107 11.91 -20.66 -17.32
N ARG A 108 11.91 -19.63 -18.16
CA ARG A 108 13.04 -19.34 -19.06
C ARG A 108 14.32 -18.95 -18.31
N ARG A 109 14.21 -18.22 -17.22
CA ARG A 109 15.38 -17.78 -16.43
C ARG A 109 15.94 -18.89 -15.56
N LEU A 110 15.06 -19.70 -14.96
CA LEU A 110 15.46 -20.84 -14.12
C LEU A 110 15.86 -22.07 -14.93
N GLN A 111 15.51 -22.14 -16.23
CA GLN A 111 15.62 -23.34 -17.07
C GLN A 111 14.91 -24.56 -16.42
N ARG A 112 13.77 -24.30 -15.76
CA ARG A 112 12.95 -25.28 -15.04
C ARG A 112 11.47 -25.09 -15.38
N PRO A 113 10.65 -26.14 -15.29
CA PRO A 113 9.19 -25.99 -15.39
C PRO A 113 8.66 -25.12 -14.25
N VAL A 114 7.62 -24.34 -14.52
CA VAL A 114 6.88 -23.56 -13.51
C VAL A 114 5.42 -23.99 -13.55
N ARG A 115 4.91 -24.47 -12.43
CA ARG A 115 3.49 -24.80 -12.23
C ARG A 115 2.80 -23.59 -11.64
N LEU A 116 1.90 -22.98 -12.40
CA LEU A 116 1.15 -21.81 -11.99
C LEU A 116 -0.26 -22.19 -11.52
N HIS A 117 -0.67 -21.66 -10.36
CA HIS A 117 -2.05 -21.67 -9.89
C HIS A 117 -2.53 -20.25 -9.60
N ARG A 118 -3.74 -19.92 -10.04
CA ARG A 118 -4.33 -18.60 -9.85
C ARG A 118 -5.51 -18.67 -8.87
N PHE A 119 -5.39 -17.94 -7.76
CA PHE A 119 -6.42 -17.78 -6.75
C PHE A 119 -7.04 -16.38 -6.72
N ALA A 120 -6.53 -15.47 -7.55
CA ALA A 120 -6.99 -14.09 -7.63
C ALA A 120 -8.47 -13.99 -7.99
N VAL A 121 -9.19 -13.10 -7.28
CA VAL A 121 -10.64 -12.88 -7.41
C VAL A 121 -10.91 -11.45 -7.87
N VAL A 122 -11.67 -11.29 -8.96
CA VAL A 122 -12.05 -9.97 -9.48
C VAL A 122 -12.86 -9.22 -8.41
N GLY A 123 -12.48 -7.97 -8.15
CA GLY A 123 -13.15 -7.13 -7.15
C GLY A 123 -12.66 -7.35 -5.70
N ALA A 124 -11.76 -8.29 -5.44
CA ALA A 124 -11.26 -8.54 -4.10
C ALA A 124 -10.60 -7.31 -3.48
N ILE A 125 -10.85 -7.09 -2.21
CA ILE A 125 -10.10 -6.21 -1.32
C ILE A 125 -9.15 -7.06 -0.47
N SER A 126 -8.25 -6.44 0.27
CA SER A 126 -7.24 -7.16 1.08
C SER A 126 -7.85 -8.17 2.06
N ALA A 127 -9.06 -7.94 2.57
CA ALA A 127 -9.78 -8.89 3.42
C ALA A 127 -10.07 -10.23 2.72
N GLY A 128 -10.22 -10.24 1.40
CA GLY A 128 -10.45 -11.47 0.63
C GLY A 128 -9.21 -12.34 0.43
N LEU A 129 -8.04 -11.89 0.87
CA LEU A 129 -6.80 -12.67 0.78
C LEU A 129 -6.82 -13.91 1.66
N GLU A 130 -7.53 -13.89 2.78
CA GLU A 130 -7.62 -15.02 3.71
C GLU A 130 -8.00 -16.32 2.96
N PHE A 131 -9.14 -16.32 2.26
CA PHE A 131 -9.62 -17.49 1.50
C PHE A 131 -8.69 -17.85 0.33
N GLN A 132 -8.08 -16.86 -0.31
CA GLN A 132 -7.14 -17.10 -1.41
C GLN A 132 -5.86 -17.76 -0.91
N VAL A 133 -5.36 -17.35 0.24
CA VAL A 133 -4.16 -17.89 0.88
C VAL A 133 -4.43 -19.32 1.36
N GLU A 134 -5.57 -19.58 2.02
CA GLU A 134 -5.96 -20.91 2.47
C GLU A 134 -5.94 -21.89 1.30
N ALA A 135 -6.62 -21.57 0.20
CA ALA A 135 -6.62 -22.41 -1.00
C ALA A 135 -5.22 -22.53 -1.66
N ALA A 136 -4.40 -21.49 -1.61
CA ALA A 136 -3.06 -21.51 -2.21
C ALA A 136 -2.08 -22.40 -1.42
N LEU A 137 -2.26 -22.51 -0.09
CA LEU A 137 -1.41 -23.33 0.78
C LEU A 137 -1.53 -24.83 0.44
N GLU A 138 -2.68 -25.29 -0.06
CA GLU A 138 -2.87 -26.67 -0.51
C GLU A 138 -1.94 -27.05 -1.67
N CYS A 139 -1.47 -26.06 -2.44
CA CYS A 139 -0.55 -26.27 -3.55
C CYS A 139 0.92 -26.35 -3.14
N HIS A 140 1.27 -26.15 -1.88
CA HIS A 140 2.65 -26.07 -1.36
C HIS A 140 3.52 -25.15 -2.24
N PRO A 141 3.23 -23.86 -2.33
CA PRO A 141 3.92 -22.95 -3.24
C PRO A 141 5.38 -22.70 -2.83
N ASP A 142 6.27 -22.69 -3.81
CA ASP A 142 7.64 -22.18 -3.63
C ASP A 142 7.66 -20.65 -3.62
N VAL A 143 6.76 -20.02 -4.41
CA VAL A 143 6.62 -18.57 -4.47
C VAL A 143 5.17 -18.14 -4.66
N ALA A 144 4.76 -17.14 -3.90
CA ALA A 144 3.48 -16.46 -4.01
C ALA A 144 3.68 -15.03 -4.51
N VAL A 145 2.92 -14.64 -5.53
CA VAL A 145 2.85 -13.26 -6.02
C VAL A 145 1.49 -12.68 -5.68
N ILE A 146 1.46 -11.55 -4.97
CA ILE A 146 0.23 -10.89 -4.55
C ILE A 146 0.12 -9.53 -5.21
N LEU A 147 -0.99 -9.27 -5.93
CA LEU A 147 -1.30 -7.98 -6.53
C LEU A 147 -2.65 -7.51 -5.98
N ILE A 148 -2.64 -6.54 -5.04
CA ILE A 148 -3.84 -6.08 -4.34
C ILE A 148 -3.72 -4.65 -3.85
N GLY A 149 -4.87 -3.98 -3.67
CA GLY A 149 -4.94 -2.65 -3.08
C GLY A 149 -5.75 -1.64 -3.88
N GLY A 150 -5.92 -1.85 -5.18
CA GLY A 150 -6.74 -0.96 -6.00
C GLY A 150 -8.18 -0.88 -5.51
N ASN A 151 -8.78 -2.02 -5.19
CA ASN A 151 -10.14 -2.09 -4.65
C ASN A 151 -10.24 -1.60 -3.20
N ASP A 152 -9.19 -1.74 -2.39
CA ASP A 152 -9.16 -1.16 -1.05
C ASP A 152 -9.31 0.36 -1.11
N VAL A 153 -8.61 1.02 -2.04
CA VAL A 153 -8.72 2.47 -2.25
C VAL A 153 -10.11 2.86 -2.74
N THR A 154 -10.67 2.15 -3.72
CA THR A 154 -12.00 2.49 -4.29
C THR A 154 -13.14 2.20 -3.33
N ASN A 155 -12.99 1.23 -2.44
CA ASN A 155 -13.93 0.90 -1.36
C ASN A 155 -13.66 1.68 -0.06
N ARG A 156 -12.63 2.54 -0.04
CA ARG A 156 -12.24 3.34 1.13
C ARG A 156 -11.89 2.48 2.34
N THR A 157 -11.32 1.30 2.12
CA THR A 157 -10.80 0.47 3.20
C THR A 157 -9.71 1.24 3.94
N PRO A 158 -9.77 1.36 5.29
CA PRO A 158 -8.71 2.01 6.03
C PRO A 158 -7.35 1.36 5.75
N PRO A 159 -6.29 2.12 5.42
CA PRO A 159 -5.00 1.54 5.08
C PRO A 159 -4.43 0.58 6.12
N ALA A 160 -4.64 0.88 7.40
CA ALA A 160 -4.20 0.00 8.49
C ALA A 160 -4.90 -1.36 8.46
N LEU A 161 -6.18 -1.40 8.07
CA LEU A 161 -6.96 -2.63 7.97
C LEU A 161 -6.54 -3.44 6.73
N ALA A 162 -6.41 -2.79 5.57
CA ALA A 162 -5.95 -3.42 4.34
C ALA A 162 -4.55 -4.04 4.52
N VAL A 163 -3.63 -3.30 5.16
CA VAL A 163 -2.27 -3.78 5.45
C VAL A 163 -2.28 -4.95 6.44
N ARG A 164 -3.14 -4.94 7.45
CA ARG A 164 -3.27 -6.06 8.40
C ARG A 164 -3.60 -7.37 7.68
N TYR A 165 -4.65 -7.38 6.86
CA TYR A 165 -5.03 -8.58 6.11
C TYR A 165 -3.94 -9.05 5.14
N LEU A 166 -3.25 -8.11 4.48
CA LEU A 166 -2.13 -8.45 3.61
C LEU A 166 -1.00 -9.13 4.40
N VAL A 167 -0.63 -8.58 5.55
CA VAL A 167 0.44 -9.11 6.40
C VAL A 167 0.09 -10.47 6.99
N GLU A 168 -1.17 -10.68 7.40
CA GLU A 168 -1.67 -11.99 7.84
C GLU A 168 -1.46 -13.05 6.73
N GLY A 169 -1.81 -12.72 5.48
CA GLY A 169 -1.56 -13.61 4.34
C GLY A 169 -0.07 -13.83 4.05
N VAL A 170 0.76 -12.78 4.15
CA VAL A 170 2.22 -12.91 3.99
C VAL A 170 2.80 -13.84 5.06
N HIS A 171 2.41 -13.68 6.31
CA HIS A 171 2.88 -14.55 7.39
C HIS A 171 2.48 -16.02 7.19
N ALA A 172 1.23 -16.28 6.80
CA ALA A 172 0.77 -17.63 6.55
C ALA A 172 1.56 -18.34 5.42
N LEU A 173 1.78 -17.64 4.29
CA LEU A 173 2.56 -18.16 3.17
C LEU A 173 4.04 -18.35 3.55
N ARG A 174 4.65 -17.40 4.27
CA ARG A 174 6.03 -17.51 4.76
C ARG A 174 6.21 -18.66 5.76
N ALA A 175 5.25 -18.86 6.66
CA ALA A 175 5.26 -19.96 7.61
C ALA A 175 5.19 -21.33 6.92
N ALA A 176 4.55 -21.41 5.76
CA ALA A 176 4.51 -22.61 4.91
C ALA A 176 5.77 -22.77 4.03
N GLY A 177 6.78 -21.89 4.15
CA GLY A 177 8.03 -21.96 3.41
C GLY A 177 8.02 -21.27 2.04
N ALA A 178 6.91 -20.64 1.63
CA ALA A 178 6.84 -19.91 0.37
C ALA A 178 7.59 -18.58 0.43
N GLU A 179 8.29 -18.21 -0.63
CA GLU A 179 8.71 -16.83 -0.84
C GLU A 179 7.51 -15.98 -1.27
N VAL A 180 7.39 -14.76 -0.74
CA VAL A 180 6.24 -13.89 -1.02
C VAL A 180 6.69 -12.59 -1.65
N VAL A 181 6.18 -12.29 -2.84
CA VAL A 181 6.44 -11.05 -3.58
C VAL A 181 5.13 -10.28 -3.75
N VAL A 182 5.08 -9.07 -3.23
CA VAL A 182 3.90 -8.20 -3.32
C VAL A 182 4.16 -7.07 -4.31
N GLY A 183 3.38 -7.02 -5.38
CA GLY A 183 3.22 -5.80 -6.17
C GLY A 183 2.30 -4.85 -5.42
N THR A 184 2.85 -3.73 -4.94
CA THR A 184 2.07 -2.78 -4.12
C THR A 184 0.99 -2.07 -4.92
N CYS A 185 0.04 -1.45 -4.22
CA CYS A 185 -1.09 -0.75 -4.82
C CYS A 185 -0.66 0.16 -5.99
N PRO A 186 -1.25 0.01 -7.19
CA PRO A 186 -0.91 0.83 -8.35
C PRO A 186 -1.33 2.31 -8.15
N ASP A 187 -0.74 3.24 -8.91
CA ASP A 187 -1.14 4.65 -8.90
C ASP A 187 -2.49 4.85 -9.60
N LEU A 188 -3.58 4.90 -8.84
CA LEU A 188 -4.92 5.16 -9.38
C LEU A 188 -5.08 6.55 -10.00
N GLY A 189 -4.13 7.46 -9.77
CA GLY A 189 -4.07 8.74 -10.45
C GLY A 189 -3.71 8.66 -11.95
N ALA A 190 -3.27 7.50 -12.43
CA ALA A 190 -3.06 7.25 -13.86
C ALA A 190 -4.37 6.98 -14.62
N ILE A 191 -5.45 6.64 -13.92
CA ILE A 191 -6.75 6.25 -14.49
C ILE A 191 -7.49 7.49 -14.99
N ARG A 192 -7.51 7.70 -16.30
CA ARG A 192 -8.08 8.89 -16.95
C ARG A 192 -9.60 9.06 -16.76
N PRO A 193 -10.43 8.02 -16.76
CA PRO A 193 -11.87 8.14 -16.47
C PRO A 193 -12.19 8.77 -15.13
N ILE A 194 -11.30 8.72 -14.15
CA ILE A 194 -11.46 9.40 -12.86
C ILE A 194 -11.10 10.88 -13.04
N GLN A 195 -12.06 11.79 -12.87
CA GLN A 195 -11.85 13.23 -13.03
C GLN A 195 -11.24 13.89 -11.78
N PRO A 196 -10.44 14.98 -11.93
CA PRO A 196 -10.07 15.83 -10.79
C PRO A 196 -11.31 16.49 -10.16
N PRO A 197 -11.37 16.69 -8.83
CA PRO A 197 -10.33 16.43 -7.84
C PRO A 197 -10.24 14.98 -7.34
N LEU A 198 -11.24 14.10 -7.64
CA LEU A 198 -11.27 12.71 -7.16
C LEU A 198 -10.00 11.94 -7.60
N ARG A 199 -9.49 12.18 -8.81
CA ARG A 199 -8.25 11.56 -9.31
C ARG A 199 -7.03 11.90 -8.46
N TRP A 200 -6.92 13.13 -7.96
CA TRP A 200 -5.81 13.52 -7.07
C TRP A 200 -5.90 12.85 -5.70
N LEU A 201 -7.12 12.68 -5.18
CA LEU A 201 -7.38 11.92 -3.95
C LEU A 201 -7.04 10.44 -4.14
N ALA A 202 -7.49 9.83 -5.23
CA ALA A 202 -7.20 8.44 -5.55
C ALA A 202 -5.68 8.21 -5.65
N ARG A 203 -4.94 9.11 -6.33
CA ARG A 203 -3.48 9.10 -6.36
C ARG A 203 -2.86 9.17 -4.98
N ARG A 204 -3.32 10.09 -4.15
CA ARG A 204 -2.80 10.24 -2.78
C ARG A 204 -3.04 8.97 -1.95
N TRP A 205 -4.26 8.44 -1.98
CA TRP A 205 -4.62 7.27 -1.19
C TRP A 205 -3.90 6.00 -1.66
N SER A 206 -3.80 5.78 -2.98
CA SER A 206 -3.06 4.62 -3.51
C SER A 206 -1.58 4.67 -3.14
N ARG A 207 -0.94 5.84 -3.19
CA ARG A 207 0.45 6.01 -2.75
C ARG A 207 0.64 5.82 -1.25
N GLN A 208 -0.30 6.29 -0.43
CA GLN A 208 -0.28 6.05 1.02
C GLN A 208 -0.40 4.56 1.34
N LEU A 209 -1.31 3.86 0.67
CA LEU A 209 -1.48 2.42 0.84
C LEU A 209 -0.24 1.67 0.37
N ALA A 210 0.30 1.97 -0.82
CA ALA A 210 1.51 1.34 -1.34
C ALA A 210 2.71 1.49 -0.40
N ALA A 211 2.91 2.69 0.16
CA ALA A 211 3.98 2.93 1.14
C ALA A 211 3.78 2.12 2.43
N ALA A 212 2.54 2.01 2.91
CA ALA A 212 2.22 1.21 4.09
C ALA A 212 2.38 -0.29 3.83
N GLN A 213 1.96 -0.78 2.65
CA GLN A 213 2.18 -2.16 2.21
C GLN A 213 3.67 -2.48 2.15
N THR A 214 4.50 -1.59 1.56
CA THR A 214 5.95 -1.81 1.45
C THR A 214 6.58 -2.03 2.83
N VAL A 215 6.32 -1.13 3.78
CA VAL A 215 6.90 -1.23 5.13
C VAL A 215 6.46 -2.52 5.82
N ALA A 216 5.17 -2.82 5.77
CA ALA A 216 4.60 -3.94 6.51
C ALA A 216 5.00 -5.30 5.93
N VAL A 217 4.98 -5.44 4.60
CA VAL A 217 5.37 -6.69 3.91
C VAL A 217 6.85 -7.00 4.14
N VAL A 218 7.74 -6.01 4.02
CA VAL A 218 9.16 -6.21 4.28
C VAL A 218 9.41 -6.57 5.74
N SER A 219 8.70 -5.94 6.68
CA SER A 219 8.76 -6.31 8.10
C SER A 219 8.26 -7.72 8.38
N ALA A 220 7.34 -8.24 7.56
CA ALA A 220 6.83 -9.61 7.63
C ALA A 220 7.73 -10.64 6.89
N GLY A 221 8.88 -10.22 6.35
CA GLY A 221 9.82 -11.08 5.63
C GLY A 221 9.44 -11.35 4.17
N GLY A 222 8.53 -10.57 3.59
CA GLY A 222 8.19 -10.59 2.18
C GLY A 222 9.00 -9.58 1.35
N TRP A 223 8.85 -9.65 0.05
CA TRP A 223 9.46 -8.77 -0.95
C TRP A 223 8.40 -7.84 -1.53
N THR A 224 8.79 -6.63 -1.93
CA THR A 224 7.87 -5.66 -2.54
C THR A 224 8.39 -5.11 -3.86
N VAL A 225 7.45 -4.81 -4.76
CA VAL A 225 7.70 -4.10 -6.01
C VAL A 225 6.72 -2.95 -6.11
N SER A 226 7.20 -1.70 -6.23
CA SER A 226 6.35 -0.52 -6.37
C SER A 226 5.77 -0.44 -7.77
N LEU A 227 4.59 -1.00 -7.99
CA LEU A 227 3.91 -0.91 -9.28
C LEU A 227 3.51 0.54 -9.58
N GLY A 228 3.10 1.31 -8.57
CA GLY A 228 2.72 2.71 -8.76
C GLY A 228 3.87 3.59 -9.26
N ASP A 229 5.06 3.44 -8.72
CA ASP A 229 6.22 4.26 -9.08
C ASP A 229 6.90 3.77 -10.37
N LEU A 230 7.02 2.45 -10.55
CA LEU A 230 7.67 1.89 -11.73
C LEU A 230 6.83 2.00 -13.00
N LEU A 231 5.51 1.78 -12.89
CA LEU A 231 4.62 1.76 -14.04
C LEU A 231 3.91 3.09 -14.27
N GLY A 232 3.66 3.86 -13.19
CA GLY A 232 2.90 5.10 -13.23
C GLY A 232 3.33 6.09 -14.31
N PRO A 233 4.63 6.39 -14.49
CA PRO A 233 5.11 7.28 -15.55
C PRO A 233 4.70 6.81 -16.95
N ARG A 234 4.86 5.52 -17.27
CA ARG A 234 4.53 4.96 -18.58
C ARG A 234 3.02 4.89 -18.81
N PHE A 235 2.24 4.50 -17.80
CA PHE A 235 0.79 4.50 -17.86
C PHE A 235 0.19 5.91 -18.02
N ASN A 236 0.85 6.94 -17.49
CA ASN A 236 0.46 8.32 -17.71
C ASN A 236 0.85 8.85 -19.09
N ALA A 237 2.01 8.45 -19.62
CA ALA A 237 2.49 8.90 -20.92
C ALA A 237 1.72 8.26 -22.09
N GLU A 238 1.44 6.96 -22.01
CA GLU A 238 0.85 6.15 -23.09
C GLU A 238 -0.43 5.42 -22.64
N PRO A 239 -1.45 6.11 -22.11
CA PRO A 239 -2.61 5.45 -21.51
C PRO A 239 -3.39 4.57 -22.51
N GLY A 240 -3.43 4.93 -23.79
CA GLY A 240 -4.11 4.13 -24.83
C GLY A 240 -3.45 2.79 -25.13
N ARG A 241 -2.15 2.63 -24.82
CA ARG A 241 -1.41 1.37 -24.98
C ARG A 241 -1.36 0.56 -23.70
N MET A 242 -1.24 1.26 -22.56
CA MET A 242 -1.03 0.63 -21.25
C MET A 242 -2.32 0.13 -20.61
N PHE A 243 -3.45 0.81 -20.85
CA PHE A 243 -4.76 0.37 -20.38
C PHE A 243 -5.52 -0.41 -21.45
N ALA A 244 -6.33 -1.35 -20.97
CA ALA A 244 -7.24 -2.13 -21.81
C ALA A 244 -8.44 -1.28 -22.32
N TRP A 245 -9.36 -1.92 -23.01
CA TRP A 245 -10.59 -1.33 -23.56
C TRP A 245 -11.45 -0.61 -22.51
N ASP A 246 -11.40 -1.03 -21.25
CA ASP A 246 -12.10 -0.41 -20.11
C ASP A 246 -11.41 0.84 -19.57
N ARG A 247 -10.20 1.16 -20.04
CA ARG A 247 -9.37 2.29 -19.61
C ARG A 247 -9.07 2.31 -18.10
N PHE A 248 -9.14 1.14 -17.48
CA PHE A 248 -8.94 0.96 -16.05
C PHE A 248 -7.90 -0.15 -15.75
N HIS A 249 -8.10 -1.33 -16.30
CA HIS A 249 -7.17 -2.45 -16.14
C HIS A 249 -6.03 -2.38 -17.16
N PRO A 250 -4.88 -2.98 -16.86
CA PRO A 250 -3.79 -3.05 -17.81
C PRO A 250 -4.16 -3.79 -19.09
N SER A 251 -3.67 -3.32 -20.22
CA SER A 251 -3.68 -4.05 -21.50
C SER A 251 -2.69 -5.22 -21.47
N ALA A 252 -2.61 -6.00 -22.53
CA ALA A 252 -1.57 -7.02 -22.70
C ALA A 252 -0.15 -6.44 -22.57
N GLU A 253 0.08 -5.24 -23.13
CA GLU A 253 1.34 -4.53 -23.00
C GLU A 253 1.56 -4.01 -21.56
N GLY A 254 0.50 -3.48 -20.93
CA GLY A 254 0.54 -3.05 -19.54
C GLY A 254 0.92 -4.18 -18.58
N TYR A 255 0.35 -5.37 -18.78
CA TYR A 255 0.72 -6.57 -18.00
C TYR A 255 2.13 -7.07 -18.32
N ALA A 256 2.58 -6.97 -19.58
CA ALA A 256 3.95 -7.34 -19.94
C ALA A 256 4.98 -6.45 -19.21
N VAL A 257 4.72 -5.15 -19.14
CA VAL A 257 5.58 -4.20 -18.38
C VAL A 257 5.53 -4.49 -16.88
N ALA A 258 4.35 -4.79 -16.33
CA ALA A 258 4.21 -5.15 -14.92
C ALA A 258 4.94 -6.45 -14.59
N ALA A 259 4.79 -7.49 -15.40
CA ALA A 259 5.50 -8.76 -15.25
C ALA A 259 7.02 -8.58 -15.35
N ALA A 260 7.50 -7.75 -16.29
CA ALA A 260 8.92 -7.43 -16.41
C ALA A 260 9.48 -6.71 -15.17
N ALA A 261 8.69 -5.87 -14.51
CA ALA A 261 9.07 -5.22 -13.27
C ALA A 261 9.09 -6.16 -12.05
N LEU A 262 8.18 -7.14 -12.01
CA LEU A 262 8.07 -8.12 -10.93
C LEU A 262 9.11 -9.25 -11.02
N LEU A 263 9.44 -9.69 -12.23
CA LEU A 263 10.26 -10.88 -12.49
C LEU A 263 11.63 -10.87 -11.80
N PRO A 264 12.41 -9.78 -11.80
CA PRO A 264 13.70 -9.75 -11.10
C PRO A 264 13.57 -10.04 -9.60
N THR A 265 12.56 -9.46 -8.96
CA THR A 265 12.30 -9.67 -7.52
C THR A 265 11.86 -11.11 -7.24
N VAL A 266 11.02 -11.70 -8.10
CA VAL A 266 10.62 -13.12 -7.98
C VAL A 266 11.83 -14.05 -8.12
N LEU A 267 12.74 -13.76 -9.04
CA LEU A 267 14.00 -14.52 -9.20
C LEU A 267 14.89 -14.37 -7.97
N SER A 268 15.04 -13.15 -7.44
CA SER A 268 15.84 -12.89 -6.24
C SER A 268 15.27 -13.59 -5.01
N ALA A 269 13.95 -13.60 -4.85
CA ALA A 269 13.26 -14.30 -3.78
C ALA A 269 13.55 -15.82 -3.82
N LEU A 270 13.60 -16.42 -5.00
CA LEU A 270 13.93 -17.83 -5.21
C LEU A 270 15.45 -18.12 -5.20
N GLY A 271 16.29 -17.14 -4.85
CA GLY A 271 17.75 -17.29 -4.80
C GLY A 271 18.44 -17.38 -6.17
N ALA A 272 17.72 -17.14 -7.26
CA ALA A 272 18.23 -17.21 -8.63
C ALA A 272 18.51 -15.82 -9.25
N GLY A 273 18.35 -14.74 -8.48
CA GLY A 273 18.64 -13.37 -8.91
C GLY A 273 20.12 -13.03 -8.78
N THR A 274 20.60 -12.13 -9.63
CA THR A 274 21.93 -11.52 -9.50
C THR A 274 22.00 -10.50 -8.37
N GLU A 275 20.87 -10.05 -7.87
CA GLU A 275 20.77 -9.15 -6.74
C GLU A 275 20.87 -9.95 -5.43
N ARG A 276 22.04 -9.87 -4.80
CA ARG A 276 22.25 -10.31 -3.42
C ARG A 276 21.24 -9.58 -2.53
N ARG A 277 20.63 -10.29 -1.57
CA ARG A 277 19.98 -9.62 -0.44
C ARG A 277 20.88 -8.50 0.02
N PRO A 278 20.42 -7.23 0.00
CA PRO A 278 21.28 -6.15 0.48
C PRO A 278 21.66 -6.49 1.92
N SER A 279 22.95 -6.70 2.16
CA SER A 279 23.45 -6.82 3.52
C SER A 279 23.05 -5.55 4.28
N PRO A 280 22.64 -5.63 5.54
CA PRO A 280 22.33 -4.47 6.36
C PRO A 280 23.61 -3.70 6.63
N GLY A 281 24.09 -2.97 5.65
CA GLY A 281 25.37 -2.29 5.73
C GLY A 281 25.52 -1.16 4.75
N ARG A 282 25.29 0.00 5.22
CA ARG A 282 25.60 1.35 4.77
C ARG A 282 24.37 2.16 4.47
N VAL A 283 23.98 2.83 5.48
CA VAL A 283 22.83 3.72 5.46
C VAL A 283 23.34 5.16 5.40
N GLU A 284 23.06 5.84 4.32
CA GLU A 284 23.34 7.26 4.16
C GLU A 284 22.10 8.12 4.44
N GLY A 285 22.09 8.79 5.60
CA GLY A 285 21.19 9.88 5.99
C GLY A 285 19.73 9.52 6.31
N VAL A 286 19.10 10.29 7.20
CA VAL A 286 17.75 10.08 7.71
C VAL A 286 16.69 10.54 6.72
N ARG A 287 15.85 9.63 6.21
CA ARG A 287 14.63 9.94 5.44
C ARG A 287 13.39 9.67 6.28
N SER A 288 12.29 10.35 6.01
CA SER A 288 11.01 9.98 6.62
C SER A 288 10.60 8.58 6.15
N LEU A 289 10.01 7.78 7.04
CA LEU A 289 9.60 6.41 6.73
C LEU A 289 8.79 6.28 5.42
N PRO A 290 7.84 7.19 5.11
CA PRO A 290 7.13 7.15 3.83
C PRO A 290 8.04 7.37 2.61
N LYS A 291 9.07 8.23 2.70
CA LYS A 291 10.02 8.43 1.61
C LYS A 291 10.96 7.25 1.44
N ALA A 292 11.41 6.66 2.55
CA ALA A 292 12.24 5.47 2.51
C ALA A 292 11.48 4.26 1.93
N ALA A 293 10.21 4.11 2.30
CA ALA A 293 9.33 3.08 1.74
C ALA A 293 9.07 3.30 0.24
N GLN A 294 8.81 4.53 -0.19
CA GLN A 294 8.64 4.86 -1.61
C GLN A 294 9.91 4.60 -2.42
N GLU A 295 11.06 4.86 -1.85
CA GLU A 295 12.34 4.65 -2.54
C GLU A 295 12.72 3.17 -2.59
N ALA A 296 12.51 2.44 -1.49
CA ALA A 296 12.66 0.99 -1.47
C ALA A 296 11.72 0.32 -2.47
N ALA A 297 10.48 0.82 -2.59
CA ALA A 297 9.50 0.33 -3.55
C ALA A 297 9.87 0.61 -5.02
N ARG A 298 10.78 1.55 -5.31
CA ARG A 298 11.29 1.83 -6.66
C ARG A 298 12.36 0.85 -7.13
N HIS A 299 12.98 0.13 -6.19
CA HIS A 299 14.08 -0.78 -6.48
C HIS A 299 13.63 -2.21 -6.19
N PRO A 300 13.36 -3.03 -7.21
CA PRO A 300 12.98 -4.44 -7.03
C PRO A 300 14.00 -5.18 -6.15
N GLY A 301 13.49 -5.96 -5.21
CA GLY A 301 14.35 -6.71 -4.28
C GLY A 301 14.98 -5.92 -3.17
N THR A 302 14.65 -4.63 -3.00
CA THR A 302 15.19 -3.80 -1.94
C THR A 302 14.49 -4.09 -0.62
N GLU A 303 15.24 -4.48 0.41
CA GLU A 303 14.73 -4.58 1.78
C GLU A 303 14.75 -3.21 2.46
N VAL A 304 13.60 -2.80 3.01
CA VAL A 304 13.56 -1.76 4.05
C VAL A 304 13.59 -2.47 5.38
N SER A 305 14.73 -2.48 6.04
CA SER A 305 14.81 -2.92 7.44
C SER A 305 13.89 -2.02 8.27
N GLY A 306 12.89 -2.61 8.95
CA GLY A 306 11.93 -1.87 9.79
C GLY A 306 12.57 -1.13 10.97
N THR A 307 13.88 -1.33 11.20
CA THR A 307 14.61 -0.80 12.35
C THR A 307 15.64 0.28 11.99
N GLN A 308 16.12 0.35 10.75
CA GLN A 308 17.15 1.32 10.42
C GLN A 308 16.93 1.93 9.03
N VAL A 309 16.64 3.22 9.02
CA VAL A 309 16.72 4.06 7.83
C VAL A 309 17.88 5.04 8.07
N ARG A 310 18.98 4.89 7.31
CA ARG A 310 20.20 5.70 7.44
C ARG A 310 20.83 5.68 8.85
N GLY A 311 21.04 4.51 9.45
CA GLY A 311 21.73 4.38 10.74
C GLY A 311 21.00 4.93 11.95
N SER A 312 19.73 5.36 11.82
CA SER A 312 18.90 5.71 12.98
C SER A 312 17.68 4.82 13.06
N GLU A 313 17.39 4.35 14.27
CA GLU A 313 16.21 3.56 14.56
C GLU A 313 14.94 4.31 14.17
N SER A 314 14.12 3.71 13.30
CA SER A 314 12.83 4.25 12.86
C SER A 314 11.67 3.90 13.80
N GLY A 315 11.98 3.41 15.01
CA GLY A 315 11.02 3.01 16.03
C GLY A 315 10.39 4.18 16.81
N PRO A 316 9.75 3.92 17.98
CA PRO A 316 9.07 4.90 18.82
C PRO A 316 9.94 6.10 19.27
N ALA A 317 11.26 5.99 19.15
CA ALA A 317 12.23 7.06 19.44
C ALA A 317 12.57 7.92 18.22
N GLY A 318 12.08 7.61 17.03
CA GLY A 318 12.39 8.34 15.80
C GLY A 318 11.93 9.81 15.84
N ARG A 319 12.58 10.66 15.03
CA ARG A 319 12.35 12.13 15.00
C ARG A 319 10.88 12.51 14.78
N TRP A 320 10.12 11.71 14.03
CA TRP A 320 8.67 11.90 13.79
C TRP A 320 7.80 11.50 14.98
N ALA A 321 8.17 10.47 15.73
CA ALA A 321 7.48 10.09 16.94
C ALA A 321 7.67 11.17 18.02
N ARG A 322 8.87 11.80 18.07
CA ARG A 322 9.15 12.95 18.96
C ARG A 322 8.39 14.22 18.55
N LEU A 323 8.23 14.49 17.25
CA LEU A 323 7.43 15.63 16.75
C LEU A 323 5.93 15.44 17.02
N ARG A 324 5.38 14.24 16.85
CA ARG A 324 3.98 13.94 17.19
C ARG A 324 3.71 14.06 18.70
N ARG A 325 4.65 13.65 19.55
CA ARG A 325 4.53 13.80 21.00
C ARG A 325 4.59 15.25 21.45
N ARG A 326 5.25 16.14 20.70
CA ARG A 326 5.33 17.58 21.02
C ARG A 326 4.15 18.40 20.50
N GLY A 327 3.34 17.90 19.57
CA GLY A 327 2.36 18.70 18.84
C GLY A 327 0.89 18.41 19.05
N PHE A 328 0.44 17.28 19.67
CA PHE A 328 -0.99 16.95 19.64
C PHE A 328 -1.61 16.27 20.87
N PHE A 329 -0.87 15.91 21.91
CA PHE A 329 -1.45 15.41 23.17
C PHE A 329 -0.66 15.94 24.37
N GLY A 330 -1.28 16.85 25.09
CA GLY A 330 -0.91 17.18 26.46
C GLY A 330 -1.14 15.96 27.34
N ALA A 331 -0.15 15.69 28.18
CA ALA A 331 -0.15 14.92 29.40
C ALA A 331 -1.05 13.67 29.50
N ALA A 332 -0.47 12.51 29.35
CA ALA A 332 -0.82 11.34 30.11
C ALA A 332 0.47 10.79 30.73
N THR A 333 0.50 10.80 32.02
CA THR A 333 1.59 10.40 32.92
C THR A 333 1.99 8.95 32.68
N ALA A 334 3.26 8.70 32.39
CA ALA A 334 3.84 7.36 32.33
C ALA A 334 4.04 6.83 33.78
N PRO A 335 3.79 5.55 34.06
CA PRO A 335 4.14 4.96 35.32
C PRO A 335 5.67 4.83 35.44
N GLN A 336 6.18 5.33 36.57
CA GLN A 336 7.58 5.20 36.95
C GLN A 336 7.84 3.73 37.34
N SER A 337 8.76 3.09 36.64
CA SER A 337 9.37 1.83 37.09
C SER A 337 10.40 2.16 38.15
N THR A 338 10.16 1.72 39.37
CA THR A 338 11.11 1.71 40.50
C THR A 338 12.31 0.81 40.17
N PRO A 339 13.54 1.23 40.47
CA PRO A 339 14.67 0.35 40.40
C PRO A 339 14.69 -0.60 41.57
N THR A 340 14.68 -1.90 41.31
CA THR A 340 14.94 -2.94 42.31
C THR A 340 16.44 -2.93 42.61
N THR A 341 16.78 -2.48 43.79
CA THR A 341 18.10 -2.69 44.41
C THR A 341 18.24 -4.14 44.76
N ASP A 342 19.15 -4.83 44.07
CA ASP A 342 19.62 -6.14 44.48
C ASP A 342 20.79 -5.95 45.46
N SER A 343 20.55 -6.32 46.72
CA SER A 343 21.50 -6.35 47.80
C SER A 343 21.52 -7.80 48.32
N SER A 344 22.54 -8.55 47.96
CA SER A 344 22.99 -9.64 48.83
C SER A 344 24.41 -10.05 48.48
N ALA A 345 25.36 -9.42 49.17
CA ALA A 345 26.58 -10.06 49.58
C ALA A 345 26.30 -10.80 50.88
N VAL A 346 26.94 -11.93 51.12
CA VAL A 346 27.52 -12.43 52.38
C VAL A 346 27.61 -13.96 52.31
N GLU A 347 28.81 -14.47 52.13
CA GLU A 347 29.65 -15.26 53.06
C GLU A 347 29.04 -16.57 53.62
N GLY A 348 29.84 -17.62 53.51
CA GLY A 348 30.10 -18.50 54.64
C GLY A 348 30.23 -19.99 54.34
N ARG A 349 31.47 -20.43 54.20
CA ARG A 349 32.11 -21.61 54.83
C ARG A 349 31.21 -22.76 55.29
N THR A 350 31.40 -23.91 54.83
CA THR A 350 32.09 -25.13 55.29
C THR A 350 31.92 -26.23 54.27
#